data_a349a3fd6f3e86fa1aa38d5c4f6c9725
#
_entry.id   a349a3fd6f3e86fa1aa38d5c4f6c9725
#
_cell.length_a   1.000
_cell.length_b   1.000
_cell.length_c   1.000
_cell.angle_alpha   90.00
_cell.angle_beta   90.00
_cell.angle_gamma   90.00
#
_symmetry.space_group_name_H-M   'P 1'
#
loop_
_entity.id
_entity.type
_entity.pdbx_description
1 polymer ?
#
loop_
_entity_poly.entity_id
_entity_poly.type
_entity_poly.pdbx_seq_one_letter_code
_entity_poly.pdbx_strand_id
1 'polypeptide(L)'
;AVQALILVPTRELAVQVEQEAKTLFKGSGFTVAAVYGGVGYGKQMDALRQGVSVVVGTPGRVLDHLLRRTLSLDHISALIFDEADRMLSIGFYPDMKEIQRYLPKTSIHAMLFSATYPPHVLKLAGEFLTDPQMLSLSTTQIHVAEVQHLYCECKGMEKDRTLIKILEVENPASAIIFCNTKATVHFVTAVLQGFGFNADELSADLSQSRREDVLSRLRKGSIRFLVATDVAARGIDIPELSHVFLYEPPDDRESYIHRAGRTGRAGAAGVVISLVDIMEKMELQRIAKYFKVPLAQHMAPTDEEVAHAVGMRVTALLEARFRQLNGLERERMKRCEPLAQSLAEDPEQRHLLTLLLDDSYQKSLNPTTFLPAGTPRKDSEGTARPPKSHTGGGRRGPRENEPRREGSRRKGQPFSKEDKKEGKREGGRGFKGRKRSSNKSSD
;
A
#
# COMPACT_ATOMS: atom_id res chain seq x y z
N ALA A 1 -18.89 -16.35 -28.52
CA ALA A 1 -18.62 -15.09 -27.79
C ALA A 1 -18.48 -15.39 -26.32
N VAL A 2 -17.65 -14.62 -25.62
CA VAL A 2 -17.45 -14.75 -24.17
C VAL A 2 -18.71 -14.28 -23.45
N GLN A 3 -19.24 -15.14 -22.58
CA GLN A 3 -20.45 -14.90 -21.78
C GLN A 3 -20.17 -14.73 -20.30
N ALA A 4 -19.06 -15.32 -19.80
CA ALA A 4 -18.65 -15.17 -18.42
C ALA A 4 -17.15 -14.86 -18.32
N LEU A 5 -16.82 -13.94 -17.39
CA LEU A 5 -15.44 -13.61 -17.01
C LEU A 5 -15.27 -13.91 -15.51
N ILE A 6 -14.29 -14.72 -15.18
CA ILE A 6 -13.89 -15.02 -13.80
C ILE A 6 -12.51 -14.42 -13.59
N LEU A 7 -12.40 -13.43 -12.71
CA LEU A 7 -11.14 -12.81 -12.33
C LEU A 7 -10.59 -13.46 -11.07
N VAL A 8 -9.34 -13.85 -11.12
CA VAL A 8 -8.63 -14.56 -10.04
C VAL A 8 -7.25 -13.93 -9.81
N PRO A 9 -6.69 -13.98 -8.59
CA PRO A 9 -5.42 -13.32 -8.28
C PRO A 9 -4.19 -13.99 -8.90
N THR A 10 -4.23 -15.30 -9.10
CA THR A 10 -3.04 -16.07 -9.46
C THR A 10 -3.27 -16.94 -10.70
N ARG A 11 -2.18 -17.28 -11.40
CA ARG A 11 -2.25 -18.18 -12.56
C ARG A 11 -2.62 -19.62 -12.15
N GLU A 12 -2.14 -20.04 -10.98
CA GLU A 12 -2.41 -21.36 -10.43
C GLU A 12 -3.94 -21.52 -10.21
N LEU A 13 -4.55 -20.52 -9.59
CA LEU A 13 -6.01 -20.50 -9.41
C LEU A 13 -6.74 -20.40 -10.75
N ALA A 14 -6.22 -19.63 -11.72
CA ALA A 14 -6.82 -19.55 -13.06
C ALA A 14 -6.87 -20.93 -13.74
N VAL A 15 -5.78 -21.70 -13.64
CA VAL A 15 -5.72 -23.07 -14.20
C VAL A 15 -6.64 -24.02 -13.43
N GLN A 16 -6.68 -23.91 -12.11
CA GLN A 16 -7.55 -24.75 -11.27
C GLN A 16 -9.03 -24.50 -11.61
N VAL A 17 -9.47 -23.23 -11.61
CA VAL A 17 -10.84 -22.86 -11.91
C VAL A 17 -11.20 -23.23 -13.36
N GLU A 18 -10.26 -23.09 -14.31
CA GLU A 18 -10.48 -23.56 -15.68
C GLU A 18 -10.76 -25.07 -15.74
N GLN A 19 -9.99 -25.87 -15.01
CA GLN A 19 -10.17 -27.34 -14.99
C GLN A 19 -11.50 -27.74 -14.38
N GLU A 20 -11.88 -27.12 -13.26
CA GLU A 20 -13.17 -27.36 -12.62
C GLU A 20 -14.33 -26.93 -13.52
N ALA A 21 -14.22 -25.74 -14.15
CA ALA A 21 -15.24 -25.26 -15.08
C ALA A 21 -15.37 -26.18 -16.31
N LYS A 22 -14.26 -26.70 -16.86
CA LYS A 22 -14.31 -27.69 -17.95
C LYS A 22 -15.02 -28.98 -17.54
N THR A 23 -14.83 -29.39 -16.29
CA THR A 23 -15.50 -30.57 -15.74
C THR A 23 -17.00 -30.34 -15.59
N LEU A 24 -17.40 -29.18 -15.04
CA LEU A 24 -18.81 -28.81 -14.89
C LEU A 24 -19.55 -28.65 -16.22
N PHE A 25 -18.86 -28.06 -17.21
CA PHE A 25 -19.47 -27.82 -18.53
C PHE A 25 -19.27 -28.95 -19.53
N LYS A 26 -18.82 -30.11 -19.09
CA LYS A 26 -18.65 -31.30 -19.97
C LYS A 26 -19.96 -31.70 -20.62
N GLY A 27 -20.00 -31.65 -21.95
CA GLY A 27 -21.21 -31.99 -22.72
C GLY A 27 -22.22 -30.83 -22.90
N SER A 28 -21.98 -29.66 -22.32
CA SER A 28 -22.88 -28.50 -22.47
C SER A 28 -22.65 -27.67 -23.75
N GLY A 29 -21.52 -27.88 -24.43
CA GLY A 29 -21.09 -27.06 -25.56
C GLY A 29 -20.37 -25.76 -25.15
N PHE A 30 -20.27 -25.43 -23.85
CA PHE A 30 -19.50 -24.31 -23.36
C PHE A 30 -18.00 -24.64 -23.37
N THR A 31 -17.21 -23.69 -23.83
CA THR A 31 -15.75 -23.76 -23.87
C THR A 31 -15.14 -22.81 -22.83
N VAL A 32 -14.10 -23.27 -22.15
CA VAL A 32 -13.41 -22.52 -21.08
C VAL A 32 -11.95 -22.34 -21.45
N ALA A 33 -11.39 -21.14 -21.23
CA ALA A 33 -9.98 -20.87 -21.37
C ALA A 33 -9.43 -20.05 -20.22
N ALA A 34 -8.23 -20.40 -19.75
CA ALA A 34 -7.48 -19.59 -18.80
C ALA A 34 -6.55 -18.61 -19.51
N VAL A 35 -6.52 -17.36 -19.03
CA VAL A 35 -5.62 -16.29 -19.50
C VAL A 35 -4.89 -15.65 -18.30
N TYR A 36 -3.55 -15.77 -18.26
CA TYR A 36 -2.74 -15.33 -17.12
C TYR A 36 -1.34 -14.91 -17.54
N GLY A 37 -0.70 -14.08 -16.73
CA GLY A 37 0.62 -13.52 -16.96
C GLY A 37 1.76 -14.54 -16.79
N GLY A 38 2.98 -14.14 -17.11
CA GLY A 38 4.18 -14.97 -16.95
C GLY A 38 4.38 -16.09 -18.00
N VAL A 39 3.52 -16.12 -19.03
CA VAL A 39 3.63 -17.06 -20.16
C VAL A 39 3.35 -16.37 -21.50
N GLY A 40 3.82 -16.97 -22.61
CA GLY A 40 3.61 -16.44 -23.95
C GLY A 40 2.13 -16.34 -24.31
N TYR A 41 1.80 -15.39 -25.21
CA TYR A 41 0.43 -15.12 -25.65
C TYR A 41 -0.15 -16.15 -26.63
N GLY A 42 0.72 -16.87 -27.37
CA GLY A 42 0.30 -17.68 -28.53
C GLY A 42 -0.85 -18.62 -28.22
N LYS A 43 -0.68 -19.53 -27.26
CA LYS A 43 -1.71 -20.52 -26.91
C LYS A 43 -3.01 -19.87 -26.40
N GLN A 44 -2.91 -18.76 -25.66
CA GLN A 44 -4.09 -18.04 -25.15
C GLN A 44 -4.83 -17.35 -26.30
N MET A 45 -4.11 -16.72 -27.22
CA MET A 45 -4.71 -16.10 -28.41
C MET A 45 -5.39 -17.15 -29.29
N ASP A 46 -4.78 -18.32 -29.46
CA ASP A 46 -5.37 -19.38 -30.29
C ASP A 46 -6.65 -19.92 -29.65
N ALA A 47 -6.67 -20.12 -28.36
CA ALA A 47 -7.88 -20.52 -27.62
C ALA A 47 -9.00 -19.46 -27.77
N LEU A 48 -8.68 -18.17 -27.58
CA LEU A 48 -9.64 -17.09 -27.73
C LEU A 48 -10.19 -16.97 -29.16
N ARG A 49 -9.35 -17.18 -30.19
CA ARG A 49 -9.76 -17.17 -31.61
C ARG A 49 -10.69 -18.34 -31.96
N GLN A 50 -10.48 -19.50 -31.35
CA GLN A 50 -11.37 -20.67 -31.55
C GLN A 50 -12.78 -20.43 -30.98
N GLY A 51 -12.93 -19.42 -30.14
CA GLY A 51 -14.18 -19.08 -29.48
C GLY A 51 -14.30 -19.73 -28.11
N VAL A 52 -14.46 -18.90 -27.09
CA VAL A 52 -14.61 -19.32 -25.68
C VAL A 52 -15.89 -18.73 -25.12
N SER A 53 -16.56 -19.52 -24.29
CA SER A 53 -17.76 -19.08 -23.58
C SER A 53 -17.41 -18.48 -22.22
N VAL A 54 -16.41 -19.06 -21.53
CA VAL A 54 -15.96 -18.65 -20.20
C VAL A 54 -14.47 -18.37 -20.22
N VAL A 55 -14.09 -17.19 -19.80
CA VAL A 55 -12.69 -16.81 -19.60
C VAL A 55 -12.40 -16.76 -18.11
N VAL A 56 -11.36 -17.46 -17.66
CA VAL A 56 -10.81 -17.37 -16.31
C VAL A 56 -9.45 -16.68 -16.42
N GLY A 57 -9.22 -15.61 -15.67
CA GLY A 57 -7.93 -14.94 -15.85
C GLY A 57 -7.49 -14.01 -14.74
N THR A 58 -6.19 -13.75 -14.74
CA THR A 58 -5.63 -12.69 -13.90
C THR A 58 -5.91 -11.32 -14.51
N PRO A 59 -6.24 -10.29 -13.69
CA PRO A 59 -6.68 -8.99 -14.19
C PRO A 59 -5.74 -8.40 -15.23
N GLY A 60 -4.43 -8.37 -14.96
CA GLY A 60 -3.45 -7.79 -15.87
C GLY A 60 -3.45 -8.45 -17.26
N ARG A 61 -3.50 -9.79 -17.35
CA ARG A 61 -3.48 -10.50 -18.62
C ARG A 61 -4.83 -10.38 -19.37
N VAL A 62 -5.94 -10.38 -18.63
CA VAL A 62 -7.26 -10.11 -19.21
C VAL A 62 -7.25 -8.72 -19.87
N LEU A 63 -6.75 -7.70 -19.17
CA LEU A 63 -6.61 -6.35 -19.71
C LEU A 63 -5.71 -6.30 -20.95
N ASP A 64 -4.59 -7.03 -20.94
CA ASP A 64 -3.71 -7.12 -22.12
C ASP A 64 -4.45 -7.65 -23.36
N HIS A 65 -5.29 -8.68 -23.21
CA HIS A 65 -6.08 -9.23 -24.32
C HIS A 65 -7.16 -8.26 -24.77
N LEU A 66 -7.77 -7.47 -23.87
CA LEU A 66 -8.74 -6.43 -24.21
C LEU A 66 -8.08 -5.30 -25.00
N LEU A 67 -6.93 -4.80 -24.53
CA LEU A 67 -6.16 -3.75 -25.22
C LEU A 67 -5.68 -4.18 -26.61
N ARG A 68 -5.32 -5.46 -26.77
CA ARG A 68 -4.94 -6.06 -28.07
C ARG A 68 -6.13 -6.42 -28.95
N ARG A 69 -7.36 -6.25 -28.47
CA ARG A 69 -8.60 -6.65 -29.15
C ARG A 69 -8.64 -8.14 -29.51
N THR A 70 -7.94 -8.99 -28.76
CA THR A 70 -7.99 -10.45 -28.88
C THR A 70 -9.05 -11.08 -27.99
N LEU A 71 -9.59 -10.31 -27.06
CA LEU A 71 -10.72 -10.61 -26.21
C LEU A 71 -11.72 -9.45 -26.32
N SER A 72 -13.02 -9.77 -26.44
CA SER A 72 -14.12 -8.81 -26.31
C SER A 72 -15.06 -9.27 -25.19
N LEU A 73 -15.58 -8.31 -24.43
CA LEU A 73 -16.55 -8.51 -23.36
C LEU A 73 -17.96 -8.02 -23.73
N ASP A 74 -18.21 -7.70 -25.01
CA ASP A 74 -19.48 -7.10 -25.48
C ASP A 74 -20.71 -7.97 -25.19
N HIS A 75 -20.52 -9.28 -25.04
CA HIS A 75 -21.59 -10.26 -24.82
C HIS A 75 -21.55 -10.92 -23.43
N ILE A 76 -20.76 -10.33 -22.50
CA ILE A 76 -20.68 -10.87 -21.15
C ILE A 76 -21.99 -10.70 -20.40
N SER A 77 -22.41 -11.75 -19.72
CA SER A 77 -23.61 -11.76 -18.86
C SER A 77 -23.28 -12.03 -17.39
N ALA A 78 -22.11 -12.64 -17.11
CA ALA A 78 -21.65 -12.94 -15.77
C ALA A 78 -20.21 -12.45 -15.55
N LEU A 79 -20.00 -11.76 -14.42
CA LEU A 79 -18.69 -11.31 -13.95
C LEU A 79 -18.46 -11.83 -12.53
N ILE A 80 -17.39 -12.57 -12.34
CA ILE A 80 -17.09 -13.19 -11.07
C ILE A 80 -15.71 -12.76 -10.61
N PHE A 81 -15.61 -12.27 -9.37
CA PHE A 81 -14.37 -12.02 -8.67
C PHE A 81 -14.17 -13.12 -7.64
N ASP A 82 -13.08 -13.83 -7.71
CA ASP A 82 -12.71 -14.84 -6.72
C ASP A 82 -11.42 -14.47 -6.01
N GLU A 83 -11.35 -14.67 -4.70
CA GLU A 83 -10.30 -14.15 -3.82
C GLU A 83 -10.07 -12.63 -4.02
N ALA A 84 -11.15 -11.83 -3.91
CA ALA A 84 -11.10 -10.40 -4.21
C ALA A 84 -10.14 -9.63 -3.29
N ASP A 85 -10.06 -9.98 -2.01
CA ASP A 85 -9.11 -9.44 -1.04
C ASP A 85 -7.67 -9.67 -1.50
N ARG A 86 -7.36 -10.84 -2.00
CA ARG A 86 -6.04 -11.17 -2.52
C ARG A 86 -5.71 -10.44 -3.83
N MET A 87 -6.68 -10.27 -4.72
CA MET A 87 -6.46 -9.43 -5.93
C MET A 87 -6.08 -8.00 -5.56
N LEU A 88 -6.73 -7.44 -4.54
CA LEU A 88 -6.42 -6.10 -4.04
C LEU A 88 -5.05 -6.05 -3.36
N SER A 89 -4.69 -7.06 -2.58
CA SER A 89 -3.38 -7.14 -1.92
C SER A 89 -2.22 -7.27 -2.91
N ILE A 90 -2.42 -7.92 -4.05
CA ILE A 90 -1.44 -8.00 -5.13
C ILE A 90 -1.30 -6.68 -5.89
N GLY A 91 -2.32 -5.81 -5.85
CA GLY A 91 -2.30 -4.51 -6.51
C GLY A 91 -3.04 -4.46 -7.85
N PHE A 92 -3.94 -5.40 -8.13
CA PHE A 92 -4.70 -5.46 -9.38
C PHE A 92 -5.88 -4.48 -9.45
N TYR A 93 -6.10 -3.62 -8.45
CA TYR A 93 -7.20 -2.67 -8.47
C TYR A 93 -7.23 -1.77 -9.72
N PRO A 94 -6.10 -1.18 -10.18
CA PRO A 94 -6.08 -0.38 -11.40
C PRO A 94 -6.49 -1.17 -12.65
N ASP A 95 -6.01 -2.42 -12.76
CA ASP A 95 -6.35 -3.28 -13.90
C ASP A 95 -7.83 -3.65 -13.91
N MET A 96 -8.42 -3.97 -12.76
CA MET A 96 -9.85 -4.23 -12.61
C MET A 96 -10.68 -3.00 -13.00
N LYS A 97 -10.29 -1.81 -12.57
CA LYS A 97 -10.97 -0.55 -12.95
C LYS A 97 -10.88 -0.27 -14.45
N GLU A 98 -9.78 -0.62 -15.08
CA GLU A 98 -9.65 -0.47 -16.54
C GLU A 98 -10.50 -1.51 -17.27
N ILE A 99 -10.53 -2.77 -16.81
CA ILE A 99 -11.43 -3.82 -17.36
C ILE A 99 -12.89 -3.37 -17.30
N GLN A 100 -13.31 -2.67 -16.23
CA GLN A 100 -14.68 -2.16 -16.07
C GLN A 100 -15.13 -1.32 -17.28
N ARG A 101 -14.21 -0.61 -17.95
CA ARG A 101 -14.53 0.23 -19.12
C ARG A 101 -14.89 -0.57 -20.37
N TYR A 102 -14.53 -1.85 -20.41
CA TYR A 102 -14.82 -2.77 -21.51
C TYR A 102 -16.08 -3.60 -21.27
N LEU A 103 -16.72 -3.45 -20.09
CA LEU A 103 -17.97 -4.13 -19.80
C LEU A 103 -19.12 -3.45 -20.55
N PRO A 104 -20.11 -4.21 -21.03
CA PRO A 104 -21.28 -3.63 -21.69
C PRO A 104 -22.11 -2.81 -20.68
N LYS A 105 -22.86 -1.84 -21.19
CA LYS A 105 -23.75 -1.00 -20.37
C LYS A 105 -25.04 -1.72 -19.94
N THR A 106 -25.26 -2.93 -20.41
CA THR A 106 -26.39 -3.78 -20.01
C THR A 106 -26.16 -4.35 -18.63
N SER A 107 -27.23 -4.76 -17.96
CA SER A 107 -27.14 -5.41 -16.65
C SER A 107 -26.30 -6.69 -16.76
N ILE A 108 -25.26 -6.79 -15.96
CA ILE A 108 -24.40 -7.97 -15.82
C ILE A 108 -24.64 -8.56 -14.44
N HIS A 109 -24.75 -9.89 -14.37
CA HIS A 109 -24.81 -10.57 -13.08
C HIS A 109 -23.39 -10.63 -12.50
N ALA A 110 -23.10 -9.77 -11.54
CA ALA A 110 -21.78 -9.68 -10.92
C ALA A 110 -21.79 -10.33 -9.53
N MET A 111 -20.78 -11.15 -9.26
CA MET A 111 -20.58 -11.85 -7.99
C MET A 111 -19.16 -11.63 -7.49
N LEU A 112 -19.02 -11.49 -6.16
CA LEU A 112 -17.72 -11.31 -5.53
C LEU A 112 -17.58 -12.30 -4.38
N PHE A 113 -16.54 -13.12 -4.47
CA PHE A 113 -16.14 -14.08 -3.45
C PHE A 113 -14.84 -13.59 -2.80
N SER A 114 -14.82 -13.60 -1.48
CA SER A 114 -13.66 -13.19 -0.69
C SER A 114 -13.67 -13.88 0.66
N ALA A 115 -12.50 -14.21 1.18
CA ALA A 115 -12.36 -14.75 2.52
C ALA A 115 -12.65 -13.68 3.58
N THR A 116 -12.27 -12.42 3.29
CA THR A 116 -12.47 -11.28 4.16
C THR A 116 -13.13 -10.12 3.40
N TYR A 117 -13.89 -9.27 4.12
CA TYR A 117 -14.57 -8.11 3.55
C TYR A 117 -14.15 -6.79 4.23
N PRO A 118 -12.86 -6.43 4.23
CA PRO A 118 -12.40 -5.15 4.72
C PRO A 118 -12.95 -3.98 3.88
N PRO A 119 -12.87 -2.72 4.34
CA PRO A 119 -13.48 -1.56 3.66
C PRO A 119 -13.11 -1.43 2.18
N HIS A 120 -11.89 -1.80 1.81
CA HIS A 120 -11.45 -1.73 0.42
C HIS A 120 -12.08 -2.81 -0.47
N VAL A 121 -12.39 -4.01 0.07
CA VAL A 121 -13.15 -5.05 -0.66
C VAL A 121 -14.63 -4.65 -0.79
N LEU A 122 -15.22 -4.08 0.27
CA LEU A 122 -16.59 -3.55 0.22
C LEU A 122 -16.70 -2.40 -0.78
N LYS A 123 -15.69 -1.54 -0.86
CA LYS A 123 -15.62 -0.48 -1.88
C LYS A 123 -15.57 -1.08 -3.29
N LEU A 124 -14.73 -2.08 -3.51
CA LEU A 124 -14.67 -2.80 -4.79
C LEU A 124 -16.05 -3.40 -5.14
N ALA A 125 -16.69 -4.07 -4.18
CA ALA A 125 -18.04 -4.61 -4.37
C ALA A 125 -19.04 -3.53 -4.79
N GLY A 126 -19.07 -2.37 -4.12
CA GLY A 126 -19.95 -1.26 -4.46
C GLY A 126 -19.66 -0.61 -5.82
N GLU A 127 -18.47 -0.80 -6.38
CA GLU A 127 -18.10 -0.27 -7.70
C GLU A 127 -18.49 -1.21 -8.86
N PHE A 128 -18.59 -2.52 -8.61
CA PHE A 128 -18.82 -3.52 -9.65
C PHE A 128 -20.15 -4.25 -9.55
N LEU A 129 -20.75 -4.30 -8.37
CA LEU A 129 -22.01 -4.97 -8.14
C LEU A 129 -23.16 -3.94 -8.00
N THR A 130 -24.31 -4.26 -8.57
CA THR A 130 -25.54 -3.46 -8.44
C THR A 130 -26.42 -4.10 -7.38
N ASP A 131 -26.78 -3.37 -6.34
CA ASP A 131 -27.59 -3.83 -5.20
C ASP A 131 -27.12 -5.19 -4.63
N PRO A 132 -25.84 -5.30 -4.20
CA PRO A 132 -25.29 -6.58 -3.80
C PRO A 132 -25.97 -7.11 -2.53
N GLN A 133 -26.34 -8.37 -2.57
CA GLN A 133 -26.74 -9.12 -1.39
C GLN A 133 -25.52 -9.80 -0.78
N MET A 134 -25.28 -9.56 0.51
CA MET A 134 -24.18 -10.21 1.24
C MET A 134 -24.66 -11.56 1.79
N LEU A 135 -24.05 -12.64 1.32
CA LEU A 135 -24.26 -13.99 1.82
C LEU A 135 -23.03 -14.41 2.65
N SER A 136 -23.19 -14.47 3.98
CA SER A 136 -22.18 -15.01 4.87
C SER A 136 -22.51 -16.46 5.22
N LEU A 137 -21.59 -17.37 4.93
CA LEU A 137 -21.72 -18.79 5.28
C LEU A 137 -21.15 -19.11 6.68
N SER A 138 -20.49 -18.16 7.33
CA SER A 138 -20.06 -18.30 8.72
C SER A 138 -21.26 -18.19 9.66
N THR A 139 -21.54 -19.27 10.38
CA THR A 139 -22.79 -19.56 11.07
C THR A 139 -22.97 -18.88 12.43
N THR A 140 -22.25 -17.83 12.80
CA THR A 140 -22.48 -17.17 14.09
C THR A 140 -22.37 -15.64 13.97
N GLN A 141 -23.52 -15.00 14.19
CA GLN A 141 -23.74 -13.57 14.41
C GLN A 141 -23.54 -12.63 13.20
N ILE A 142 -24.64 -12.44 12.48
CA ILE A 142 -24.94 -11.24 11.68
C ILE A 142 -24.82 -10.02 12.61
N HIS A 143 -23.97 -9.05 12.25
CA HIS A 143 -23.84 -7.68 12.79
C HIS A 143 -22.64 -7.30 13.69
N VAL A 144 -21.57 -8.09 13.78
CA VAL A 144 -20.31 -7.50 14.26
C VAL A 144 -19.29 -7.77 13.18
N ALA A 145 -18.62 -6.73 12.68
CA ALA A 145 -17.39 -6.92 11.91
C ALA A 145 -16.45 -7.73 12.77
N GLU A 146 -16.25 -8.99 12.41
CA GLU A 146 -15.43 -9.88 13.21
C GLU A 146 -13.99 -9.43 13.05
N VAL A 147 -13.47 -8.84 14.11
CA VAL A 147 -12.04 -8.63 14.22
C VAL A 147 -11.41 -9.99 14.39
N GLN A 148 -10.58 -10.40 13.44
CA GLN A 148 -9.79 -11.61 13.57
C GLN A 148 -8.63 -11.34 14.50
N HIS A 149 -8.52 -12.10 15.58
CA HIS A 149 -7.44 -11.99 16.54
C HIS A 149 -6.46 -13.14 16.30
N LEU A 150 -5.29 -12.79 15.83
CA LEU A 150 -4.23 -13.72 15.46
C LEU A 150 -2.99 -13.50 16.32
N TYR A 151 -2.20 -14.54 16.52
CA TYR A 151 -0.87 -14.41 17.08
C TYR A 151 0.16 -15.16 16.24
N CYS A 152 1.31 -14.55 16.06
CA CYS A 152 2.46 -15.15 15.39
C CYS A 152 3.56 -15.37 16.41
N GLU A 153 3.93 -16.64 16.61
CA GLU A 153 4.99 -17.02 17.53
C GLU A 153 6.36 -16.84 16.85
N CYS A 154 7.21 -16.03 17.47
CA CYS A 154 8.55 -15.76 17.00
C CYS A 154 9.49 -15.45 18.18
N LYS A 155 10.79 -15.65 18.00
CA LYS A 155 11.77 -15.25 19.01
C LYS A 155 11.84 -13.72 19.10
N GLY A 156 12.08 -13.19 20.31
CA GLY A 156 12.12 -11.74 20.51
C GLY A 156 13.09 -11.00 19.56
N MET A 157 14.24 -11.60 19.25
CA MET A 157 15.24 -11.04 18.32
C MET A 157 14.85 -11.14 16.83
N GLU A 158 13.77 -11.86 16.50
CA GLU A 158 13.32 -12.08 15.12
C GLU A 158 11.99 -11.35 14.83
N LYS A 159 11.43 -10.64 15.82
CA LYS A 159 10.13 -9.96 15.68
C LYS A 159 10.09 -8.95 14.54
N ASP A 160 11.17 -8.19 14.36
CA ASP A 160 11.28 -7.21 13.28
C ASP A 160 11.23 -7.88 11.90
N ARG A 161 11.98 -8.97 11.71
CA ARG A 161 11.97 -9.74 10.46
C ARG A 161 10.63 -10.43 10.21
N THR A 162 10.04 -10.98 11.26
CA THR A 162 8.71 -11.61 11.20
C THR A 162 7.64 -10.57 10.83
N LEU A 163 7.69 -9.37 11.42
CA LEU A 163 6.80 -8.27 11.05
C LEU A 163 6.91 -7.92 9.56
N ILE A 164 8.14 -7.74 9.06
CA ILE A 164 8.39 -7.45 7.64
C ILE A 164 7.80 -8.55 6.75
N LYS A 165 8.06 -9.82 7.06
CA LYS A 165 7.51 -10.95 6.27
C LYS A 165 5.99 -10.94 6.23
N ILE A 166 5.34 -10.70 7.37
CA ILE A 166 3.87 -10.62 7.42
C ILE A 166 3.38 -9.42 6.60
N LEU A 167 4.00 -8.24 6.74
CA LEU A 167 3.64 -7.06 5.96
C LEU A 167 3.82 -7.26 4.46
N GLU A 168 4.85 -8.01 4.05
CA GLU A 168 5.07 -8.36 2.64
C GLU A 168 4.01 -9.33 2.12
N VAL A 169 3.59 -10.31 2.89
CA VAL A 169 2.58 -11.28 2.44
C VAL A 169 1.19 -10.69 2.47
N GLU A 170 0.77 -10.12 3.62
CA GLU A 170 -0.56 -9.56 3.83
C GLU A 170 -0.81 -8.27 3.03
N ASN A 171 0.24 -7.46 2.84
CA ASN A 171 0.19 -6.17 2.15
C ASN A 171 -0.99 -5.27 2.60
N PRO A 172 -1.15 -5.00 3.90
CA PRO A 172 -2.28 -4.24 4.41
C PRO A 172 -2.37 -2.85 3.80
N ALA A 173 -3.59 -2.39 3.47
CA ALA A 173 -3.80 -1.05 2.92
C ALA A 173 -3.37 0.04 3.90
N SER A 174 -3.60 -0.18 5.19
CA SER A 174 -3.18 0.69 6.29
C SER A 174 -3.07 -0.12 7.57
N ALA A 175 -2.10 0.19 8.42
CA ALA A 175 -1.97 -0.47 9.71
C ALA A 175 -1.40 0.45 10.78
N ILE A 176 -1.69 0.09 12.05
CA ILE A 176 -0.98 0.61 13.21
C ILE A 176 -0.19 -0.51 13.86
N ILE A 177 1.04 -0.21 14.23
CA ILE A 177 1.94 -1.12 14.95
C ILE A 177 2.13 -0.57 16.36
N PHE A 178 1.64 -1.28 17.34
CA PHE A 178 1.77 -0.90 18.75
C PHE A 178 3.02 -1.47 19.36
N CYS A 179 3.79 -0.60 20.04
CA CYS A 179 4.95 -0.92 20.84
C CYS A 179 4.77 -0.38 22.25
N ASN A 180 5.39 -1.03 23.26
CA ASN A 180 5.25 -0.61 24.65
C ASN A 180 6.16 0.57 24.99
N THR A 181 7.32 0.72 24.31
CA THR A 181 8.27 1.78 24.59
C THR A 181 8.53 2.70 23.40
N LYS A 182 8.94 3.95 23.68
CA LYS A 182 9.34 4.91 22.63
C LYS A 182 10.58 4.44 21.84
N ALA A 183 11.50 3.76 22.53
CA ALA A 183 12.69 3.22 21.88
C ALA A 183 12.33 2.14 20.86
N THR A 184 11.39 1.25 21.21
CA THR A 184 10.86 0.24 20.29
C THR A 184 10.11 0.88 19.13
N VAL A 185 9.32 1.95 19.37
CA VAL A 185 8.64 2.71 18.30
C VAL A 185 9.64 3.24 17.28
N HIS A 186 10.69 3.92 17.76
CA HIS A 186 11.72 4.46 16.88
C HIS A 186 12.44 3.36 16.09
N PHE A 187 12.83 2.27 16.77
CA PHE A 187 13.48 1.12 16.15
C PHE A 187 12.62 0.50 15.05
N VAL A 188 11.36 0.16 15.35
CA VAL A 188 10.45 -0.48 14.39
C VAL A 188 10.17 0.46 13.21
N THR A 189 10.02 1.77 13.45
CA THR A 189 9.84 2.75 12.38
C THR A 189 11.05 2.77 11.45
N ALA A 190 12.27 2.81 12.02
CA ALA A 190 13.51 2.80 11.23
C ALA A 190 13.65 1.50 10.41
N VAL A 191 13.30 0.35 10.98
CA VAL A 191 13.29 -0.93 10.27
C VAL A 191 12.31 -0.90 9.10
N LEU A 192 11.06 -0.46 9.32
CA LEU A 192 10.06 -0.37 8.26
C LEU A 192 10.50 0.56 7.13
N GLN A 193 11.02 1.72 7.47
CA GLN A 193 11.54 2.68 6.49
C GLN A 193 12.76 2.12 5.74
N GLY A 194 13.65 1.39 6.44
CA GLY A 194 14.80 0.72 5.83
C GLY A 194 14.42 -0.36 4.82
N PHE A 195 13.25 -1.00 4.99
CA PHE A 195 12.64 -1.91 4.01
C PHE A 195 11.76 -1.21 2.98
N GLY A 196 11.78 0.13 2.95
CA GLY A 196 11.06 0.93 1.96
C GLY A 196 9.56 1.11 2.25
N PHE A 197 9.07 0.66 3.39
CA PHE A 197 7.68 0.90 3.77
C PHE A 197 7.42 2.35 4.14
N ASN A 198 6.29 2.89 3.70
CA ASN A 198 5.86 4.23 4.06
C ASN A 198 5.29 4.24 5.48
N ALA A 199 6.18 4.38 6.46
CA ALA A 199 5.90 4.37 7.89
C ALA A 199 6.30 5.71 8.54
N ASP A 200 5.57 6.09 9.59
CA ASP A 200 5.92 7.22 10.46
C ASP A 200 5.58 6.86 11.92
N GLU A 201 6.21 7.56 12.85
CA GLU A 201 6.04 7.29 14.28
C GLU A 201 5.10 8.28 14.95
N LEU A 202 4.43 7.81 15.99
CA LEU A 202 3.64 8.64 16.89
C LEU A 202 4.07 8.35 18.33
N SER A 203 4.88 9.25 18.90
CA SER A 203 5.35 9.15 20.28
C SER A 203 4.98 10.39 21.08
N ALA A 204 5.05 10.30 22.41
CA ALA A 204 4.73 11.42 23.30
C ALA A 204 5.72 12.59 23.16
N ASP A 205 6.91 12.36 22.59
CA ASP A 205 7.95 13.39 22.43
C ASP A 205 7.73 14.27 21.20
N LEU A 206 6.81 13.89 20.31
CA LEU A 206 6.48 14.71 19.16
C LEU A 206 5.76 15.99 19.57
N SER A 207 6.16 17.12 18.97
CA SER A 207 5.39 18.36 19.11
C SER A 207 3.95 18.15 18.60
N GLN A 208 3.02 18.95 19.13
CA GLN A 208 1.62 18.88 18.72
C GLN A 208 1.44 19.06 17.20
N SER A 209 2.18 20.00 16.62
CA SER A 209 2.18 20.23 15.18
C SER A 209 2.64 19.01 14.38
N ARG A 210 3.70 18.31 14.83
CA ARG A 210 4.17 17.10 14.16
C ARG A 210 3.18 15.94 14.28
N ARG A 211 2.52 15.81 15.43
CA ARG A 211 1.45 14.80 15.63
C ARG A 211 0.29 15.02 14.67
N GLU A 212 -0.16 16.27 14.53
CA GLU A 212 -1.24 16.65 13.59
C GLU A 212 -0.85 16.39 12.14
N ASP A 213 0.41 16.68 11.76
CA ASP A 213 0.94 16.37 10.43
C ASP A 213 0.91 14.86 10.14
N VAL A 214 1.46 14.03 11.03
CA VAL A 214 1.47 12.56 10.89
C VAL A 214 0.04 12.02 10.73
N LEU A 215 -0.90 12.46 11.57
CA LEU A 215 -2.29 12.04 11.49
C LEU A 215 -2.98 12.51 10.21
N SER A 216 -2.69 13.74 9.77
CA SER A 216 -3.19 14.25 8.49
C SER A 216 -2.69 13.41 7.32
N ARG A 217 -1.42 13.03 7.33
CA ARG A 217 -0.81 12.17 6.31
C ARG A 217 -1.40 10.76 6.33
N LEU A 218 -1.68 10.20 7.50
CA LEU A 218 -2.35 8.91 7.65
C LEU A 218 -3.77 8.96 7.06
N ARG A 219 -4.57 10.00 7.42
CA ARG A 219 -5.93 10.18 6.89
C ARG A 219 -5.95 10.37 5.37
N LYS A 220 -4.94 11.02 4.81
CA LYS A 220 -4.78 11.19 3.35
C LYS A 220 -4.23 9.96 2.65
N GLY A 221 -3.89 8.90 3.37
CA GLY A 221 -3.24 7.70 2.81
C GLY A 221 -1.82 7.96 2.30
N SER A 222 -1.20 9.07 2.68
CA SER A 222 0.18 9.37 2.31
C SER A 222 1.22 8.69 3.21
N ILE A 223 0.80 8.09 4.31
CA ILE A 223 1.53 7.05 5.06
C ILE A 223 0.61 5.85 5.24
N ARG A 224 1.18 4.66 5.16
CA ARG A 224 0.45 3.39 5.29
C ARG A 224 0.54 2.82 6.69
N PHE A 225 1.68 2.99 7.34
CA PHE A 225 2.01 2.36 8.60
C PHE A 225 2.30 3.42 9.66
N LEU A 226 1.56 3.33 10.77
CA LEU A 226 1.77 4.18 11.94
C LEU A 226 2.37 3.31 13.04
N VAL A 227 3.53 3.67 13.57
CA VAL A 227 4.12 3.00 14.74
C VAL A 227 3.90 3.86 15.96
N ALA A 228 3.29 3.32 17.02
CA ALA A 228 2.87 4.15 18.16
C ALA A 228 2.92 3.41 19.50
N THR A 229 3.05 4.20 20.59
CA THR A 229 2.74 3.73 21.94
C THR A 229 1.28 4.02 22.28
N ASP A 230 0.72 3.30 23.27
CA ASP A 230 -0.64 3.54 23.76
C ASP A 230 -0.87 4.99 24.18
N VAL A 231 0.06 5.55 24.95
CA VAL A 231 -0.04 6.93 25.46
C VAL A 231 -0.14 7.93 24.30
N ALA A 232 0.60 7.71 23.24
CA ALA A 232 0.58 8.58 22.09
C ALA A 232 -0.69 8.40 21.22
N ALA A 233 -1.27 7.20 21.20
CA ALA A 233 -2.45 6.87 20.41
C ALA A 233 -3.79 7.12 21.15
N ARG A 234 -3.76 7.34 22.48
CA ARG A 234 -4.96 7.66 23.26
C ARG A 234 -5.50 9.05 22.98
N GLY A 235 -6.83 9.16 22.90
CA GLY A 235 -7.50 10.45 22.70
C GLY A 235 -7.34 11.04 21.30
N ILE A 236 -6.76 10.28 20.37
CA ILE A 236 -6.59 10.73 18.99
C ILE A 236 -7.59 10.00 18.11
N ASP A 237 -8.22 10.75 17.24
CA ASP A 237 -9.05 10.23 16.16
C ASP A 237 -8.16 9.65 15.06
N ILE A 238 -7.79 8.37 15.24
CA ILE A 238 -7.09 7.58 14.24
C ILE A 238 -8.16 7.01 13.30
N PRO A 239 -8.03 7.21 11.98
CA PRO A 239 -8.96 6.63 11.02
C PRO A 239 -9.00 5.11 11.18
N GLU A 240 -10.07 4.51 10.70
CA GLU A 240 -10.19 3.07 10.68
C GLU A 240 -9.08 2.45 9.83
N LEU A 241 -8.40 1.47 10.41
CA LEU A 241 -7.27 0.78 9.80
C LEU A 241 -7.64 -0.65 9.46
N SER A 242 -7.08 -1.17 8.39
CA SER A 242 -7.33 -2.56 8.00
C SER A 242 -6.70 -3.56 8.97
N HIS A 243 -5.52 -3.22 9.51
CA HIS A 243 -4.76 -4.10 10.40
C HIS A 243 -4.26 -3.37 11.65
N VAL A 244 -4.17 -4.12 12.73
CA VAL A 244 -3.49 -3.74 13.96
C VAL A 244 -2.42 -4.79 14.25
N PHE A 245 -1.18 -4.34 14.39
CA PHE A 245 -0.08 -5.20 14.83
C PHE A 245 0.27 -4.85 16.27
N LEU A 246 0.41 -5.87 17.09
CA LEU A 246 0.98 -5.75 18.41
C LEU A 246 2.40 -6.31 18.35
N TYR A 247 3.38 -5.41 18.19
CA TYR A 247 4.79 -5.79 18.19
C TYR A 247 5.22 -6.34 19.55
N GLU A 248 4.60 -5.78 20.60
CA GLU A 248 4.66 -6.26 21.98
C GLU A 248 3.24 -6.31 22.53
N PRO A 249 2.84 -7.39 23.22
CA PRO A 249 1.58 -7.41 23.96
C PRO A 249 1.53 -6.26 24.98
N PRO A 250 0.37 -5.69 25.24
CA PRO A 250 0.24 -4.63 26.24
C PRO A 250 0.43 -5.18 27.66
N ASP A 251 0.93 -4.32 28.55
CA ASP A 251 1.12 -4.64 29.97
C ASP A 251 -0.21 -4.80 30.74
N ASP A 252 -1.26 -4.13 30.28
CA ASP A 252 -2.60 -4.21 30.85
C ASP A 252 -3.63 -4.79 29.86
N ARG A 253 -4.65 -5.48 30.40
CA ARG A 253 -5.64 -6.21 29.62
C ARG A 253 -6.55 -5.28 28.82
N GLU A 254 -6.95 -4.16 29.41
CA GLU A 254 -7.85 -3.18 28.81
C GLU A 254 -7.19 -2.55 27.57
N SER A 255 -5.88 -2.30 27.62
CA SER A 255 -5.12 -1.79 26.47
C SER A 255 -5.19 -2.70 25.26
N TYR A 256 -5.29 -4.03 25.44
CA TYR A 256 -5.47 -4.97 24.33
C TYR A 256 -6.72 -4.65 23.52
N ILE A 257 -7.86 -4.49 24.18
CA ILE A 257 -9.14 -4.18 23.51
C ILE A 257 -9.11 -2.78 22.89
N HIS A 258 -8.47 -1.80 23.55
CA HIS A 258 -8.31 -0.45 23.02
C HIS A 258 -7.42 -0.40 21.76
N ARG A 259 -6.35 -1.21 21.73
CA ARG A 259 -5.49 -1.37 20.54
C ARG A 259 -6.27 -2.07 19.43
N ALA A 260 -6.89 -3.21 19.70
CA ALA A 260 -7.69 -3.97 18.76
C ALA A 260 -8.82 -3.13 18.15
N GLY A 261 -9.47 -2.28 18.94
CA GLY A 261 -10.53 -1.37 18.50
C GLY A 261 -10.08 -0.24 17.56
N ARG A 262 -8.84 -0.25 17.04
CA ARG A 262 -8.40 0.61 15.93
C ARG A 262 -8.72 0.03 14.56
N THR A 263 -9.19 -1.19 14.52
CA THR A 263 -9.74 -1.86 13.34
C THR A 263 -11.14 -2.39 13.63
N GLY A 264 -11.86 -2.84 12.63
CA GLY A 264 -13.16 -3.47 12.77
C GLY A 264 -14.31 -2.55 13.20
N ARG A 265 -14.25 -1.26 12.89
CA ARG A 265 -15.34 -0.31 13.20
C ARG A 265 -16.37 -0.28 12.07
N ALA A 266 -17.58 0.17 12.41
CA ALA A 266 -18.68 0.41 11.48
C ALA A 266 -19.06 -0.78 10.59
N GLY A 267 -18.84 -2.02 11.04
CA GLY A 267 -19.21 -3.20 10.28
C GLY A 267 -18.15 -3.70 9.29
N ALA A 268 -16.94 -3.15 9.33
CA ALA A 268 -15.82 -3.62 8.52
C ALA A 268 -15.04 -4.73 9.24
N ALA A 269 -14.59 -5.74 8.51
CA ALA A 269 -13.70 -6.76 9.04
C ALA A 269 -12.32 -6.16 9.32
N GLY A 270 -11.76 -6.49 10.49
CA GLY A 270 -10.44 -6.07 10.91
C GLY A 270 -9.54 -7.24 11.28
N VAL A 271 -8.23 -7.04 11.20
CA VAL A 271 -7.26 -8.07 11.58
C VAL A 271 -6.33 -7.52 12.65
N VAL A 272 -6.18 -8.28 13.74
CA VAL A 272 -5.21 -8.00 14.81
C VAL A 272 -4.20 -9.12 14.84
N ILE A 273 -2.92 -8.81 14.64
CA ILE A 273 -1.82 -9.79 14.68
C ILE A 273 -0.86 -9.41 15.79
N SER A 274 -0.71 -10.30 16.75
CA SER A 274 0.22 -10.13 17.87
C SER A 274 1.50 -10.94 17.64
N LEU A 275 2.65 -10.28 17.64
CA LEU A 275 3.96 -10.94 17.61
C LEU A 275 4.35 -11.32 19.02
N VAL A 276 4.51 -12.59 19.30
CA VAL A 276 4.71 -13.08 20.65
C VAL A 276 5.85 -14.09 20.75
N ASP A 277 6.63 -13.99 21.81
CA ASP A 277 7.47 -15.08 22.25
C ASP A 277 6.66 -16.06 23.14
N ILE A 278 7.32 -17.08 23.67
CA ILE A 278 6.67 -18.11 24.49
C ILE A 278 6.00 -17.50 25.75
N MET A 279 6.66 -16.55 26.40
CA MET A 279 6.15 -15.93 27.62
C MET A 279 5.01 -14.96 27.32
N GLU A 280 5.20 -14.13 26.32
CA GLU A 280 4.19 -13.18 25.83
C GLU A 280 2.93 -13.90 25.31
N LYS A 281 3.10 -15.06 24.69
CA LYS A 281 1.98 -15.91 24.24
C LYS A 281 1.09 -16.34 25.43
N MET A 282 1.71 -16.73 26.55
CA MET A 282 0.95 -17.12 27.73
C MET A 282 0.14 -15.94 28.29
N GLU A 283 0.70 -14.74 28.30
CA GLU A 283 -0.02 -13.54 28.74
C GLU A 283 -1.14 -13.17 27.77
N LEU A 284 -0.88 -13.18 26.47
CA LEU A 284 -1.89 -12.94 25.46
C LEU A 284 -3.07 -13.92 25.54
N GLN A 285 -2.79 -15.20 25.80
CA GLN A 285 -3.83 -16.21 26.02
C GLN A 285 -4.68 -15.93 27.27
N ARG A 286 -4.08 -15.42 28.36
CA ARG A 286 -4.81 -14.99 29.57
C ARG A 286 -5.74 -13.81 29.26
N ILE A 287 -5.26 -12.82 28.48
CA ILE A 287 -6.05 -11.68 28.03
C ILE A 287 -7.22 -12.15 27.17
N ALA A 288 -6.94 -12.97 26.16
CA ALA A 288 -7.94 -13.50 25.26
C ALA A 288 -9.04 -14.31 26.01
N LYS A 289 -8.63 -15.14 26.97
CA LYS A 289 -9.57 -15.89 27.81
C LYS A 289 -10.45 -14.97 28.67
N TYR A 290 -9.88 -13.91 29.24
CA TYR A 290 -10.61 -12.94 30.06
C TYR A 290 -11.71 -12.23 29.26
N PHE A 291 -11.39 -11.75 28.04
CA PHE A 291 -12.34 -11.07 27.17
C PHE A 291 -13.15 -12.01 26.29
N LYS A 292 -12.95 -13.33 26.38
CA LYS A 292 -13.61 -14.36 25.53
C LYS A 292 -13.37 -14.12 24.02
N VAL A 293 -12.18 -13.63 23.68
CA VAL A 293 -11.78 -13.37 22.31
C VAL A 293 -11.21 -14.66 21.70
N PRO A 294 -11.71 -15.11 20.54
CA PRO A 294 -11.14 -16.25 19.83
C PRO A 294 -9.74 -15.85 19.30
N LEU A 295 -8.70 -16.54 19.75
CA LEU A 295 -7.32 -16.29 19.32
C LEU A 295 -6.83 -17.45 18.48
N ALA A 296 -6.50 -17.19 17.23
CA ALA A 296 -5.98 -18.18 16.28
C ALA A 296 -4.48 -17.99 16.02
N GLN A 297 -3.79 -19.08 15.73
CA GLN A 297 -2.38 -19.01 15.36
C GLN A 297 -2.23 -18.62 13.90
N HIS A 298 -1.37 -17.64 13.65
CA HIS A 298 -0.87 -17.24 12.34
C HIS A 298 0.57 -17.72 12.21
N MET A 299 0.85 -18.54 11.21
CA MET A 299 2.22 -18.99 10.98
C MET A 299 3.07 -17.85 10.40
N ALA A 300 4.31 -17.75 10.87
CA ALA A 300 5.26 -16.80 10.28
C ALA A 300 5.50 -17.18 8.81
N PRO A 301 5.38 -16.24 7.86
CA PRO A 301 5.63 -16.57 6.46
C PRO A 301 7.07 -17.02 6.24
N THR A 302 7.24 -18.04 5.39
CA THR A 302 8.55 -18.51 4.95
C THR A 302 9.17 -17.52 3.97
N ASP A 303 10.48 -17.64 3.73
CA ASP A 303 11.17 -16.79 2.74
C ASP A 303 10.65 -17.05 1.32
N GLU A 304 10.25 -18.30 1.02
CA GLU A 304 9.65 -18.67 -0.26
C GLU A 304 8.28 -18.02 -0.46
N GLU A 305 7.44 -17.97 0.57
CA GLU A 305 6.12 -17.31 0.50
C GLU A 305 6.28 -15.81 0.29
N VAL A 306 7.24 -15.19 0.98
CA VAL A 306 7.56 -13.77 0.78
C VAL A 306 8.08 -13.52 -0.63
N ALA A 307 9.05 -14.31 -1.10
CA ALA A 307 9.61 -14.19 -2.45
C ALA A 307 8.52 -14.37 -3.51
N HIS A 308 7.61 -15.32 -3.31
CA HIS A 308 6.47 -15.54 -4.21
C HIS A 308 5.52 -14.32 -4.24
N ALA A 309 5.12 -13.81 -3.07
CA ALA A 309 4.21 -12.68 -2.96
C ALA A 309 4.82 -11.41 -3.58
N VAL A 310 6.09 -11.11 -3.28
CA VAL A 310 6.83 -9.97 -3.86
C VAL A 310 6.99 -10.16 -5.37
N GLY A 311 7.39 -11.35 -5.82
CA GLY A 311 7.56 -11.67 -7.24
C GLY A 311 6.29 -11.44 -8.06
N MET A 312 5.14 -11.87 -7.54
CA MET A 312 3.85 -11.63 -8.20
C MET A 312 3.54 -10.13 -8.31
N ARG A 313 3.77 -9.35 -7.26
CA ARG A 313 3.54 -7.89 -7.27
C ARG A 313 4.46 -7.18 -8.26
N VAL A 314 5.76 -7.50 -8.22
CA VAL A 314 6.73 -6.92 -9.15
C VAL A 314 6.34 -7.21 -10.59
N THR A 315 5.96 -8.45 -10.89
CA THR A 315 5.53 -8.84 -12.23
C THR A 315 4.28 -8.04 -12.67
N ALA A 316 3.26 -7.95 -11.80
CA ALA A 316 2.06 -7.18 -12.09
C ALA A 316 2.37 -5.70 -12.36
N LEU A 317 3.24 -5.09 -11.53
CA LEU A 317 3.66 -3.70 -11.68
C LEU A 317 4.43 -3.45 -12.98
N LEU A 318 5.36 -4.34 -13.32
CA LEU A 318 6.14 -4.24 -14.56
C LEU A 318 5.26 -4.43 -15.79
N GLU A 319 4.33 -5.39 -15.77
CA GLU A 319 3.37 -5.57 -16.84
C GLU A 319 2.46 -4.33 -17.02
N ALA A 320 1.94 -3.77 -15.92
CA ALA A 320 1.15 -2.56 -15.95
C ALA A 320 1.93 -1.38 -16.53
N ARG A 321 3.19 -1.20 -16.12
CA ARG A 321 4.07 -0.16 -16.68
C ARG A 321 4.37 -0.37 -18.16
N PHE A 322 4.65 -1.61 -18.55
CA PHE A 322 4.91 -1.95 -19.95
C PHE A 322 3.70 -1.65 -20.85
N ARG A 323 2.47 -1.88 -20.36
CA ARG A 323 1.24 -1.54 -21.10
C ARG A 323 1.11 -0.05 -21.37
N GLN A 324 1.58 0.80 -20.45
CA GLN A 324 1.50 2.26 -20.55
C GLN A 324 2.52 2.87 -21.51
N LEU A 325 3.56 2.10 -21.92
CA LEU A 325 4.59 2.58 -22.83
C LEU A 325 4.02 2.87 -24.23
N ASN A 326 4.33 4.04 -24.77
CA ASN A 326 4.05 4.38 -26.14
C ASN A 326 4.99 3.67 -27.15
N GLY A 327 4.76 3.81 -28.45
CA GLY A 327 5.53 3.13 -29.49
C GLY A 327 7.03 3.47 -29.46
N LEU A 328 7.37 4.74 -29.26
CA LEU A 328 8.76 5.20 -29.20
C LEU A 328 9.49 4.69 -27.95
N GLU A 329 8.81 4.64 -26.82
CA GLU A 329 9.37 4.11 -25.58
C GLU A 329 9.64 2.61 -25.71
N ARG A 330 8.74 1.85 -26.32
CA ARG A 330 8.94 0.42 -26.61
C ARG A 330 10.11 0.19 -27.56
N GLU A 331 10.24 1.01 -28.60
CA GLU A 331 11.38 0.94 -29.53
C GLU A 331 12.69 1.26 -28.82
N ARG A 332 12.72 2.33 -28.02
CA ARG A 332 13.87 2.69 -27.19
C ARG A 332 14.30 1.56 -26.27
N MET A 333 13.35 0.84 -25.67
CA MET A 333 13.59 -0.26 -24.74
C MET A 333 14.27 -1.46 -25.41
N LYS A 334 14.00 -1.73 -26.70
CA LYS A 334 14.60 -2.85 -27.45
C LYS A 334 16.13 -2.86 -27.42
N ARG A 335 16.77 -1.71 -27.37
CA ARG A 335 18.24 -1.60 -27.27
C ARG A 335 18.83 -2.24 -26.02
N CYS A 336 18.03 -2.40 -24.96
CA CYS A 336 18.45 -3.03 -23.70
C CYS A 336 18.17 -4.54 -23.68
N GLU A 337 17.47 -5.08 -24.68
CA GLU A 337 17.07 -6.49 -24.72
C GLU A 337 18.28 -7.46 -24.74
N PRO A 338 19.36 -7.22 -25.53
CA PRO A 338 20.54 -8.09 -25.50
C PRO A 338 21.25 -8.09 -24.14
N LEU A 339 21.31 -6.91 -23.48
CA LEU A 339 21.90 -6.81 -22.14
C LEU A 339 21.03 -7.53 -21.11
N ALA A 340 19.72 -7.37 -21.16
CA ALA A 340 18.81 -8.04 -20.24
C ALA A 340 18.90 -9.56 -20.37
N GLN A 341 19.03 -10.06 -21.59
CA GLN A 341 19.24 -11.48 -21.86
C GLN A 341 20.57 -11.96 -21.27
N SER A 342 21.68 -11.26 -21.54
CA SER A 342 22.99 -11.59 -20.99
C SER A 342 22.99 -11.62 -19.45
N LEU A 343 22.40 -10.63 -18.80
CA LEU A 343 22.29 -10.57 -17.34
C LEU A 343 21.42 -11.70 -16.75
N ALA A 344 20.42 -12.19 -17.50
CA ALA A 344 19.56 -13.29 -17.06
C ALA A 344 20.25 -14.65 -17.17
N GLU A 345 21.06 -14.84 -18.21
CA GLU A 345 21.77 -16.08 -18.48
C GLU A 345 23.01 -16.26 -17.59
N ASP A 346 23.69 -15.17 -17.21
CA ASP A 346 24.89 -15.20 -16.39
C ASP A 346 24.55 -15.21 -14.89
N PRO A 347 24.82 -16.29 -14.15
CA PRO A 347 24.56 -16.38 -12.71
C PRO A 347 25.30 -15.32 -11.88
N GLU A 348 26.52 -14.93 -12.31
CA GLU A 348 27.34 -13.96 -11.58
C GLU A 348 26.79 -12.52 -11.73
N GLN A 349 26.13 -12.21 -12.84
CA GLN A 349 25.55 -10.88 -13.10
C GLN A 349 24.06 -10.78 -12.75
N ARG A 350 23.42 -11.89 -12.41
CA ARG A 350 21.98 -11.93 -12.09
C ARG A 350 21.58 -10.99 -10.94
N HIS A 351 22.50 -10.72 -10.01
CA HIS A 351 22.27 -9.76 -8.92
C HIS A 351 21.97 -8.33 -9.42
N LEU A 352 22.45 -7.95 -10.62
CA LEU A 352 22.14 -6.65 -11.22
C LEU A 352 20.66 -6.56 -11.65
N LEU A 353 20.08 -7.67 -12.14
CA LEU A 353 18.63 -7.73 -12.37
C LEU A 353 17.85 -7.68 -11.07
N THR A 354 18.32 -8.37 -10.02
CA THR A 354 17.70 -8.33 -8.70
C THR A 354 17.65 -6.91 -8.16
N LEU A 355 18.76 -6.15 -8.30
CA LEU A 355 18.82 -4.75 -7.90
C LEU A 355 17.77 -3.90 -8.65
N LEU A 356 17.63 -4.06 -9.97
CA LEU A 356 16.64 -3.32 -10.77
C LEU A 356 15.19 -3.67 -10.42
N LEU A 357 14.93 -4.94 -10.10
CA LEU A 357 13.62 -5.39 -9.65
C LEU A 357 13.28 -4.83 -8.29
N ASP A 358 14.24 -4.87 -7.34
CA ASP A 358 14.06 -4.29 -6.02
C ASP A 358 13.83 -2.77 -6.10
N ASP A 359 14.63 -2.03 -6.86
CA ASP A 359 14.44 -0.58 -7.07
C ASP A 359 13.05 -0.24 -7.66
N SER A 360 12.54 -1.11 -8.56
CA SER A 360 11.20 -0.96 -9.11
C SER A 360 10.12 -1.27 -8.07
N TYR A 361 10.34 -2.26 -7.21
CA TYR A 361 9.46 -2.62 -6.12
C TYR A 361 9.41 -1.53 -5.05
N GLN A 362 10.56 -1.03 -4.60
CA GLN A 362 10.66 0.04 -3.61
C GLN A 362 9.90 1.31 -4.04
N LYS A 363 9.99 1.68 -5.31
CA LYS A 363 9.22 2.79 -5.88
C LYS A 363 7.71 2.56 -5.82
N SER A 364 7.26 1.30 -5.81
CA SER A 364 5.85 0.94 -5.73
C SER A 364 5.29 0.90 -4.32
N LEU A 365 6.13 0.62 -3.31
CA LEU A 365 5.72 0.59 -1.91
C LEU A 365 5.28 1.97 -1.41
N ASN A 366 5.77 3.03 -2.05
CA ASN A 366 5.48 4.42 -1.74
C ASN A 366 4.75 5.13 -2.89
N PRO A 367 3.55 4.68 -3.32
CA PRO A 367 2.82 5.43 -4.31
C PRO A 367 2.50 6.82 -3.76
N THR A 368 3.13 7.83 -4.34
CA THR A 368 2.76 9.23 -4.15
C THR A 368 1.34 9.41 -4.72
N THR A 369 0.33 9.12 -3.93
CA THR A 369 -1.09 9.23 -4.25
C THR A 369 -1.78 7.97 -4.76
N PHE A 370 -2.48 7.27 -3.88
CA PHE A 370 -3.76 6.67 -4.23
C PHE A 370 -4.84 7.77 -4.28
N LEU A 371 -4.63 8.79 -5.11
CA LEU A 371 -5.74 9.59 -5.61
C LEU A 371 -6.18 8.90 -6.91
N PRO A 372 -7.47 8.61 -7.08
CA PRO A 372 -7.96 8.17 -8.37
C PRO A 372 -7.54 9.23 -9.39
N ALA A 373 -6.86 8.77 -10.45
CA ALA A 373 -6.47 9.62 -11.55
C ALA A 373 -7.71 10.38 -12.07
N GLY A 374 -7.68 11.70 -11.88
CA GLY A 374 -8.34 12.67 -12.70
C GLY A 374 -9.86 12.56 -12.87
N THR A 375 -10.63 13.20 -12.02
CA THR A 375 -11.62 14.11 -12.63
C THR A 375 -10.83 15.12 -13.46
N PRO A 376 -11.10 15.26 -14.77
CA PRO A 376 -10.53 16.35 -15.53
C PRO A 376 -10.92 17.64 -14.81
N ARG A 377 -9.93 18.45 -14.44
CA ARG A 377 -10.19 19.83 -14.04
C ARG A 377 -11.01 20.40 -15.20
N LYS A 378 -12.28 20.70 -14.94
CA LYS A 378 -13.00 21.69 -15.71
C LYS A 378 -12.16 22.94 -15.58
N ASP A 379 -11.45 23.25 -16.66
CA ASP A 379 -10.91 24.59 -16.83
C ASP A 379 -12.05 25.53 -16.55
N SER A 380 -11.89 26.33 -15.50
CA SER A 380 -12.75 27.44 -15.23
C SER A 380 -12.70 28.30 -16.49
N GLU A 381 -13.76 28.24 -17.29
CA GLU A 381 -14.03 29.22 -18.33
C GLU A 381 -13.88 30.59 -17.67
N GLY A 382 -12.78 31.23 -18.00
CA GLY A 382 -12.59 32.65 -17.76
C GLY A 382 -13.73 33.38 -18.45
N THR A 383 -14.64 33.91 -17.67
CA THR A 383 -15.60 34.90 -18.13
C THR A 383 -14.82 36.06 -18.74
N ALA A 384 -14.66 36.01 -20.07
CA ALA A 384 -14.24 37.13 -20.84
C ALA A 384 -15.33 38.19 -20.72
N ARG A 385 -15.03 39.30 -20.04
CA ARG A 385 -15.84 40.52 -20.11
C ARG A 385 -15.81 41.02 -21.54
N PRO A 386 -16.96 41.37 -22.13
CA PRO A 386 -17.00 41.98 -23.43
C PRO A 386 -16.34 43.36 -23.41
N PRO A 387 -15.66 43.79 -24.49
CA PRO A 387 -15.07 45.13 -24.57
C PRO A 387 -16.18 46.22 -24.66
N LYS A 388 -16.12 47.18 -23.76
CA LYS A 388 -16.95 48.40 -23.86
C LYS A 388 -16.52 49.19 -25.09
N SER A 389 -17.44 49.33 -26.02
CA SER A 389 -17.38 50.28 -27.09
C SER A 389 -17.45 51.72 -26.53
N HIS A 390 -16.41 52.52 -26.79
CA HIS A 390 -16.49 53.98 -26.68
C HIS A 390 -16.38 54.57 -28.10
N THR A 391 -17.52 55.04 -28.57
CA THR A 391 -17.65 55.98 -29.65
C THR A 391 -17.53 57.41 -29.09
N GLY A 392 -16.79 58.24 -29.80
CA GLY A 392 -17.01 59.69 -29.84
C GLY A 392 -15.97 60.59 -29.22
N GLY A 393 -15.11 61.12 -29.97
CA GLY A 393 -15.14 62.51 -30.48
C GLY A 393 -14.34 63.54 -29.66
N GLY A 394 -13.35 64.19 -30.29
CA GLY A 394 -13.01 65.54 -29.97
C GLY A 394 -11.53 65.86 -29.64
N ARG A 395 -10.78 66.14 -30.68
CA ARG A 395 -9.90 67.28 -30.99
C ARG A 395 -9.16 68.05 -29.88
N ARG A 396 -7.90 68.32 -30.23
CA ARG A 396 -6.98 69.45 -29.89
C ARG A 396 -6.10 69.27 -28.68
N GLY A 397 -4.79 69.09 -28.88
CA GLY A 397 -3.81 70.12 -29.23
C GLY A 397 -2.79 70.29 -28.10
N PRO A 398 -1.56 70.70 -28.38
CA PRO A 398 -0.43 70.32 -27.55
C PRO A 398 0.06 71.42 -26.63
N ARG A 399 0.93 71.13 -25.66
CA ARG A 399 1.99 72.00 -25.12
C ARG A 399 2.54 71.37 -23.83
N GLU A 400 3.80 71.06 -23.86
CA GLU A 400 5.00 71.82 -23.43
C GLU A 400 5.44 71.59 -21.99
N ASN A 401 6.68 71.14 -21.92
CA ASN A 401 7.75 71.55 -21.02
C ASN A 401 7.83 71.08 -19.56
N GLU A 402 8.87 70.29 -19.41
CA GLU A 402 9.91 70.23 -18.34
C GLU A 402 9.93 71.44 -17.31
N PRO A 403 10.70 71.41 -16.17
CA PRO A 403 11.84 70.59 -15.87
C PRO A 403 12.11 70.24 -14.37
N ARG A 404 13.06 69.32 -14.17
CA ARG A 404 14.12 69.23 -13.15
C ARG A 404 13.94 69.86 -11.75
N ARG A 405 14.32 69.02 -10.75
CA ARG A 405 15.33 69.26 -9.68
C ARG A 405 15.53 67.94 -8.93
N GLU A 406 16.67 67.32 -8.95
CA GLU A 406 17.98 67.46 -8.29
C GLU A 406 17.94 67.63 -6.77
N GLY A 407 18.74 66.76 -6.17
CA GLY A 407 19.42 66.92 -4.89
C GLY A 407 18.97 65.93 -3.82
N SER A 408 19.77 65.23 -3.10
CA SER A 408 21.21 65.12 -2.91
C SER A 408 21.49 63.94 -1.98
N ARG A 409 22.50 63.16 -2.32
CA ARG A 409 23.61 62.66 -1.53
C ARG A 409 23.56 62.71 0.00
N ARG A 410 23.83 61.57 0.64
CA ARG A 410 24.94 61.31 1.61
C ARG A 410 24.91 59.81 1.94
N LYS A 411 25.87 59.00 1.55
CA LYS A 411 27.24 58.71 2.02
C LYS A 411 27.33 58.47 3.53
N GLY A 412 27.83 57.30 3.87
CA GLY A 412 28.40 56.97 5.17
C GLY A 412 28.65 55.47 5.35
N GLN A 413 29.77 54.98 4.89
CA GLN A 413 30.48 53.78 5.32
C GLN A 413 31.25 54.06 6.61
N PRO A 414 32.07 53.14 7.10
CA PRO A 414 31.89 52.00 7.99
C PRO A 414 32.76 52.17 9.27
N PHE A 415 32.61 51.30 10.25
CA PHE A 415 33.68 51.16 11.24
C PHE A 415 33.79 49.72 11.74
N SER A 416 34.98 49.30 11.71
CA SER A 416 35.58 48.03 12.11
C SER A 416 36.06 48.08 13.57
N LYS A 417 36.31 46.85 14.08
CA LYS A 417 37.39 46.44 15.01
C LYS A 417 37.21 46.48 16.51
N GLU A 418 37.45 45.28 17.04
CA GLU A 418 38.43 44.91 18.11
C GLU A 418 38.15 45.49 19.50
N ASP A 419 38.11 44.62 20.50
CA ASP A 419 39.22 44.17 21.36
C ASP A 419 38.73 43.29 22.51
N LYS A 420 39.32 42.12 22.64
CA LYS A 420 40.11 41.53 23.74
C LYS A 420 39.71 41.83 25.19
N LYS A 421 39.58 40.75 25.94
CA LYS A 421 40.46 40.33 27.08
C LYS A 421 39.74 39.21 27.83
N GLU A 422 40.28 38.01 27.92
CA GLU A 422 41.21 37.47 28.94
C GLU A 422 40.70 37.60 30.37
N GLY A 423 40.60 36.48 31.02
CA GLY A 423 40.43 36.35 32.46
C GLY A 423 40.49 34.87 32.89
N LYS A 424 41.70 34.35 33.04
CA LYS A 424 42.14 33.18 33.76
C LYS A 424 41.65 33.12 35.22
N ARG A 425 41.47 31.90 35.72
CA ARG A 425 42.13 31.29 36.90
C ARG A 425 41.24 30.13 37.36
N GLU A 426 41.73 28.91 37.35
CA GLU A 426 42.61 28.17 38.27
C GLU A 426 41.94 27.68 39.55
N GLY A 427 42.14 26.41 39.77
CA GLY A 427 42.17 25.68 41.03
C GLY A 427 41.14 24.53 41.10
N GLY A 428 41.43 23.26 41.18
CA GLY A 428 42.63 22.57 41.61
C GLY A 428 42.23 21.51 42.59
N ARG A 429 42.83 20.31 42.45
CA ARG A 429 42.91 19.19 43.44
C ARG A 429 41.66 18.29 43.50
N GLY A 430 41.69 16.99 43.21
CA GLY A 430 42.75 16.02 43.45
C GLY A 430 42.39 15.17 44.69
N PHE A 431 42.22 13.87 44.47
CA PHE A 431 42.68 12.80 45.34
C PHE A 431 42.01 11.47 44.94
N LYS A 432 42.82 10.56 44.38
CA LYS A 432 43.26 9.26 44.85
C LYS A 432 42.13 8.44 45.55
N GLY A 433 41.72 7.30 45.07
CA GLY A 433 42.51 6.11 44.85
C GLY A 433 42.31 5.13 46.01
N ARG A 434 41.77 3.94 45.76
CA ARG A 434 42.26 2.70 46.42
C ARG A 434 41.62 1.45 45.81
N LYS A 435 42.49 0.60 45.41
CA LYS A 435 42.41 -0.80 45.08
C LYS A 435 41.98 -1.67 46.29
N ARG A 436 41.58 -2.86 45.90
CA ARG A 436 41.73 -4.21 46.54
C ARG A 436 40.36 -4.82 46.90
N SER A 437 40.10 -6.05 46.71
CA SER A 437 40.74 -7.32 46.28
C SER A 437 39.79 -8.44 46.64
N SER A 438 39.61 -9.38 45.73
CA SER A 438 39.62 -10.84 45.93
C SER A 438 38.97 -11.45 47.18
N ASN A 439 38.06 -12.41 46.96
CA ASN A 439 38.22 -13.85 47.23
C ASN A 439 36.86 -14.51 47.06
N LYS A 440 36.74 -15.49 46.20
CA LYS A 440 36.93 -16.95 46.37
C LYS A 440 36.01 -17.58 47.45
N SER A 441 35.22 -18.44 46.95
CA SER A 441 35.03 -19.90 47.14
C SER A 441 33.65 -20.30 47.63
N SER A 442 33.09 -21.18 46.82
CA SER A 442 32.70 -22.58 47.19
C SER A 442 31.52 -22.70 48.16
N ASP A 443 30.42 -23.13 47.69
CA ASP A 443 29.92 -24.52 47.68
C ASP A 443 28.78 -24.64 46.64
#